data_f38aeedd376425e73b362e152dc3b79d
#
_entry.id   f38aeedd376425e73b362e152dc3b79d
#
_cell.length_a   1.000
_cell.length_b   1.000
_cell.length_c   1.000
_cell.angle_alpha   90.00
_cell.angle_beta   90.00
_cell.angle_gamma   90.00
#
_symmetry.space_group_name_H-M   'P 1'
#
loop_
_entity.id
_entity.type
_entity.pdbx_description
1 polymer ?
#
loop_
_entity_poly.entity_id
_entity_poly.type
_entity_poly.pdbx_seq_one_letter_code
_entity_poly.pdbx_strand_id
1 'polypeptide(L)'
;MSLEPGQLDEGAGPAVTPGAPARWEHVTRGSERWVRGRGRSLEAAFEQAAMALCALVEDPSAVAVREEVELECASPEPDRLLADWLRAVVHAMASRHLVFRCFAVRRDGTRLFGHAFGEPLDRERHPFARDVRGVSLVDTHVWRGADGLWTAECEVEL
;
A
#
# COMPACT_ATOMS: atom_id res chain seq x y z
N MET A 1 -23.72 14.11 -0.74
CA MET A 1 -23.44 14.17 -1.46
C MET A 1 -22.47 13.73 -1.75
N SER A 2 -22.19 13.45 -2.25
CA SER A 2 -21.27 12.92 -2.54
C SER A 2 -20.50 13.54 -3.21
N LEU A 3 -19.75 13.43 -3.42
CA LEU A 3 -18.95 13.97 -3.96
C LEU A 3 -18.42 13.29 -4.86
N GLU A 4 -17.99 13.57 -5.62
CA GLU A 4 -17.48 13.02 -6.50
C GLU A 4 -16.33 12.78 -6.37
N PRO A 5 -16.05 12.05 -6.49
CA PRO A 5 -14.95 11.63 -6.32
C PRO A 5 -14.04 12.04 -7.24
N GLY A 6 -13.48 11.87 -7.32
CA GLY A 6 -12.72 12.09 -8.04
C GLY A 6 -12.34 13.06 -8.56
N GLN A 7 -12.44 13.56 -8.58
CA GLN A 7 -12.16 14.52 -9.02
C GLN A 7 -11.01 14.74 -8.70
N LEU A 8 -10.39 14.31 -8.64
CA LEU A 8 -9.40 14.41 -8.23
C LEU A 8 -8.35 14.57 -8.87
N ASP A 9 -7.69 14.72 -8.92
CA ASP A 9 -6.86 14.97 -9.16
C ASP A 9 -5.72 14.84 -9.24
N GLU A 10 -4.75 14.68 -9.05
CA GLU A 10 -3.94 14.55 -8.90
C GLU A 10 -2.90 14.13 -8.86
N GLY A 11 -1.79 14.08 -9.11
CA GLY A 11 -0.73 13.96 -9.24
C GLY A 11 -0.32 13.12 -8.46
N ALA A 12 0.49 13.47 -8.13
CA ALA A 12 0.32 12.84 -7.20
C ALA A 12 -1.00 12.64 -7.22
N GLY A 13 -1.62 12.42 -7.82
CA GLY A 13 -2.93 12.23 -7.67
C GLY A 13 -3.66 13.43 -7.39
N PRO A 14 -4.90 13.33 -7.35
CA PRO A 14 -5.79 14.43 -7.15
C PRO A 14 -5.66 15.00 -5.77
N ALA A 15 -6.04 16.21 -5.61
CA ALA A 15 -6.13 16.82 -4.31
C ALA A 15 -7.11 16.02 -3.46
N VAL A 16 -6.80 15.88 -2.19
CA VAL A 16 -7.69 15.22 -1.25
C VAL A 16 -8.77 16.20 -0.86
N THR A 17 -10.03 15.80 -1.03
CA THR A 17 -11.17 16.58 -0.63
C THR A 17 -12.00 15.80 0.38
N PRO A 18 -12.86 16.48 1.13
CA PRO A 18 -13.78 15.75 1.99
C PRO A 18 -14.57 14.76 1.14
N GLY A 19 -14.58 13.52 1.58
CA GLY A 19 -15.23 12.48 0.81
C GLY A 19 -14.40 11.87 -0.28
N ALA A 20 -13.16 12.32 -0.46
CA ALA A 20 -12.28 11.73 -1.48
C ALA A 20 -12.06 10.26 -1.19
N PRO A 21 -11.94 9.42 -2.21
CA PRO A 21 -11.65 8.01 -2.01
C PRO A 21 -10.23 7.82 -1.51
N ALA A 22 -9.96 6.64 -0.98
CA ALA A 22 -8.61 6.24 -0.60
C ALA A 22 -7.70 6.27 -1.83
N ARG A 23 -6.42 6.57 -1.62
CA ARG A 23 -5.48 6.66 -2.74
C ARG A 23 -4.06 6.39 -2.26
N TRP A 24 -3.21 6.09 -3.20
CA TRP A 24 -1.79 5.90 -2.93
C TRP A 24 -0.97 6.81 -3.82
N GLU A 25 0.28 7.04 -3.41
CA GLU A 25 1.20 7.87 -4.20
C GLU A 25 2.63 7.55 -3.82
N HIS A 26 3.54 7.90 -4.70
CA HIS A 26 4.98 7.88 -4.43
C HIS A 26 5.41 9.31 -4.18
N VAL A 27 6.24 9.52 -3.15
CA VAL A 27 6.68 10.85 -2.74
C VAL A 27 8.20 10.86 -2.69
N THR A 28 8.80 11.92 -3.19
CA THR A 28 10.25 12.12 -3.13
C THR A 28 10.53 13.29 -2.22
N ARG A 29 11.44 13.10 -1.26
CA ARG A 29 11.92 14.16 -0.37
C ARG A 29 13.42 14.14 -0.42
N GLY A 30 14.00 15.11 -1.16
CA GLY A 30 15.43 15.08 -1.41
C GLY A 30 15.80 13.81 -2.16
N SER A 31 16.68 13.00 -1.58
CA SER A 31 17.05 11.71 -2.17
C SER A 31 16.22 10.55 -1.63
N GLU A 32 15.28 10.82 -0.71
CA GLU A 32 14.47 9.78 -0.10
C GLU A 32 13.25 9.49 -0.95
N ARG A 33 12.89 8.22 -1.01
CA ARG A 33 11.66 7.78 -1.67
C ARG A 33 10.70 7.24 -0.63
N TRP A 34 9.44 7.62 -0.77
CA TRP A 34 8.39 7.22 0.16
C TRP A 34 7.22 6.66 -0.60
N VAL A 35 6.65 5.58 -0.07
CA VAL A 35 5.35 5.09 -0.51
C VAL A 35 4.33 5.57 0.51
N ARG A 36 3.18 6.04 0.03
CA ARG A 36 2.18 6.65 0.91
C ARG A 36 0.79 6.19 0.55
N GLY A 37 0.01 5.87 1.58
CA GLY A 37 -1.40 5.60 1.42
C GLY A 37 -2.22 6.52 2.28
N ARG A 38 -3.38 6.95 1.80
CA ARG A 38 -4.31 7.78 2.52
C ARG A 38 -5.71 7.19 2.45
N GLY A 39 -6.47 7.37 3.52
CA GLY A 39 -7.83 6.89 3.57
C GLY A 39 -8.57 7.42 4.78
N ARG A 40 -9.85 7.10 4.85
CA ARG A 40 -10.71 7.56 5.93
C ARG A 40 -10.54 6.77 7.21
N SER A 41 -9.82 5.67 7.15
CA SER A 41 -9.52 4.84 8.30
C SER A 41 -8.07 4.42 8.24
N LEU A 42 -7.54 3.95 9.36
CA LEU A 42 -6.20 3.39 9.38
C LEU A 42 -6.11 2.22 8.40
N GLU A 43 -7.12 1.37 8.38
CA GLU A 43 -7.14 0.21 7.51
C GLU A 43 -7.09 0.61 6.04
N ALA A 44 -7.88 1.62 5.65
CA ALA A 44 -7.86 2.10 4.27
C ALA A 44 -6.50 2.67 3.89
N ALA A 45 -5.86 3.42 4.81
CA ALA A 45 -4.54 3.96 4.55
C ALA A 45 -3.51 2.84 4.38
N PHE A 46 -3.63 1.78 5.19
CA PHE A 46 -2.71 0.63 5.09
C PHE A 46 -2.90 -0.13 3.77
N GLU A 47 -4.16 -0.26 3.31
CA GLU A 47 -4.41 -0.87 2.00
C GLU A 47 -3.70 -0.08 0.91
N GLN A 48 -3.83 1.24 0.96
CA GLN A 48 -3.24 2.09 -0.06
C GLN A 48 -1.72 2.17 0.04
N ALA A 49 -1.16 2.10 1.24
CA ALA A 49 0.30 2.04 1.39
C ALA A 49 0.84 0.76 0.75
N ALA A 50 0.15 -0.36 0.91
CA ALA A 50 0.54 -1.60 0.26
C ALA A 50 0.42 -1.49 -1.26
N MET A 51 -0.60 -0.79 -1.76
CA MET A 51 -0.72 -0.53 -3.20
C MET A 51 0.48 0.26 -3.70
N ALA A 52 0.86 1.31 -2.96
CA ALA A 52 2.00 2.14 -3.35
C ALA A 52 3.29 1.32 -3.37
N LEU A 53 3.46 0.44 -2.38
CA LEU A 53 4.62 -0.44 -2.34
C LEU A 53 4.65 -1.38 -3.55
N CYS A 54 3.52 -2.02 -3.84
CA CYS A 54 3.43 -2.97 -4.95
C CYS A 54 3.65 -2.28 -6.29
N ALA A 55 3.26 -1.01 -6.41
CA ALA A 55 3.47 -0.25 -7.64
C ALA A 55 4.95 0.00 -7.94
N LEU A 56 5.83 -0.18 -6.96
CA LEU A 56 7.27 -0.15 -7.22
C LEU A 56 7.73 -1.40 -7.96
N VAL A 57 7.00 -2.50 -7.82
CA VAL A 57 7.36 -3.78 -8.41
C VAL A 57 6.68 -3.95 -9.76
N GLU A 58 5.39 -3.71 -9.82
CA GLU A 58 4.61 -3.87 -11.04
C GLU A 58 3.42 -2.92 -10.98
N ASP A 59 3.02 -2.37 -12.11
CA ASP A 59 1.81 -1.56 -12.20
C ASP A 59 0.62 -2.42 -11.76
N PRO A 60 -0.10 -2.03 -10.70
CA PRO A 60 -1.23 -2.85 -10.24
C PRO A 60 -2.29 -3.10 -11.31
N SER A 61 -2.47 -2.18 -12.26
CA SER A 61 -3.45 -2.36 -13.32
C SER A 61 -3.06 -3.48 -14.29
N ALA A 62 -1.80 -3.90 -14.26
CA ALA A 62 -1.33 -4.99 -15.10
C ALA A 62 -1.46 -6.35 -14.42
N VAL A 63 -1.97 -6.38 -13.19
CA VAL A 63 -2.05 -7.60 -12.39
C VAL A 63 -3.51 -8.05 -12.32
N ALA A 64 -3.74 -9.32 -12.65
CA ALA A 64 -5.07 -9.90 -12.56
C ALA A 64 -5.30 -10.48 -11.15
N VAL A 65 -6.56 -10.56 -10.74
CA VAL A 65 -6.92 -11.16 -9.46
C VAL A 65 -7.24 -12.63 -9.70
N ARG A 66 -6.28 -13.49 -9.39
CA ARG A 66 -6.40 -14.93 -9.57
C ARG A 66 -6.15 -15.72 -8.30
N GLU A 67 -5.47 -15.11 -7.32
CA GLU A 67 -5.15 -15.74 -6.06
C GLU A 67 -5.35 -14.76 -4.92
N GLU A 68 -5.61 -15.31 -3.76
CA GLU A 68 -5.75 -14.52 -2.53
C GLU A 68 -4.80 -15.08 -1.49
N VAL A 69 -4.10 -14.19 -0.78
CA VAL A 69 -3.19 -14.56 0.29
C VAL A 69 -3.64 -13.86 1.55
N GLU A 70 -3.74 -14.60 2.66
CA GLU A 70 -4.06 -14.02 3.95
C GLU A 70 -2.79 -13.68 4.70
N LEU A 71 -2.76 -12.50 5.27
CA LEU A 71 -1.61 -11.98 6.02
C LEU A 71 -2.11 -11.49 7.37
N GLU A 72 -1.25 -11.63 8.39
CA GLU A 72 -1.62 -11.20 9.74
C GLU A 72 -0.41 -10.64 10.43
N CYS A 73 -0.62 -9.57 11.21
CA CYS A 73 0.42 -9.00 12.04
C CYS A 73 -0.23 -8.33 13.26
N ALA A 74 0.58 -7.91 14.21
CA ALA A 74 0.06 -7.30 15.43
C ALA A 74 1.10 -6.37 16.02
N SER A 75 0.65 -5.20 16.46
CA SER A 75 1.47 -4.28 17.24
C SER A 75 0.55 -3.23 17.86
N PRO A 76 0.81 -2.79 19.08
CA PRO A 76 0.05 -1.70 19.67
C PRO A 76 0.41 -0.33 19.09
N GLU A 77 1.53 -0.22 18.37
CA GLU A 77 2.00 1.04 17.82
C GLU A 77 1.73 1.08 16.32
N PRO A 78 0.98 2.08 15.84
CA PRO A 78 0.62 2.12 14.41
C PRO A 78 1.80 2.16 13.46
N ASP A 79 2.87 2.89 13.81
CA ASP A 79 4.06 2.96 12.96
C ASP A 79 4.66 1.57 12.78
N ARG A 80 4.78 0.82 13.88
CA ARG A 80 5.33 -0.52 13.84
C ARG A 80 4.39 -1.48 13.14
N LEU A 81 3.08 -1.30 13.35
CA LEU A 81 2.08 -2.13 12.68
C LEU A 81 2.20 -1.99 11.17
N LEU A 82 2.41 -0.75 10.70
CA LEU A 82 2.61 -0.52 9.26
C LEU A 82 3.88 -1.22 8.76
N ALA A 83 4.96 -1.12 9.52
CA ALA A 83 6.21 -1.78 9.12
C ALA A 83 6.00 -3.29 9.02
N ASP A 84 5.32 -3.88 9.99
CA ASP A 84 5.08 -5.32 9.99
C ASP A 84 4.15 -5.72 8.85
N TRP A 85 3.13 -4.90 8.57
CA TRP A 85 2.19 -5.14 7.47
C TRP A 85 2.91 -5.14 6.13
N LEU A 86 3.69 -4.09 5.86
CA LEU A 86 4.39 -3.97 4.58
C LEU A 86 5.45 -5.06 4.44
N ARG A 87 6.10 -5.43 5.56
CA ARG A 87 7.08 -6.52 5.53
C ARG A 87 6.40 -7.85 5.19
N ALA A 88 5.20 -8.08 5.73
CA ALA A 88 4.45 -9.29 5.40
C ALA A 88 4.07 -9.33 3.92
N VAL A 89 3.71 -8.18 3.35
CA VAL A 89 3.40 -8.09 1.92
C VAL A 89 4.63 -8.42 1.08
N VAL A 90 5.78 -7.81 1.40
CA VAL A 90 7.02 -8.07 0.68
C VAL A 90 7.40 -9.54 0.78
N HIS A 91 7.28 -10.11 1.97
CA HIS A 91 7.63 -11.51 2.19
C HIS A 91 6.75 -12.45 1.35
N ALA A 92 5.47 -12.18 1.29
CA ALA A 92 4.55 -13.01 0.50
C ALA A 92 4.90 -12.94 -0.99
N MET A 93 5.20 -11.74 -1.48
CA MET A 93 5.59 -11.58 -2.90
C MET A 93 6.87 -12.35 -3.19
N ALA A 94 7.86 -12.24 -2.30
CA ALA A 94 9.16 -12.87 -2.53
C ALA A 94 9.08 -14.39 -2.41
N SER A 95 8.42 -14.89 -1.36
CA SER A 95 8.43 -16.33 -1.10
C SER A 95 7.48 -17.10 -2.02
N ARG A 96 6.44 -16.47 -2.51
CA ARG A 96 5.46 -17.14 -3.37
C ARG A 96 5.52 -16.70 -4.82
N HIS A 97 6.44 -15.80 -5.15
CA HIS A 97 6.61 -15.27 -6.51
C HIS A 97 5.31 -14.68 -7.04
N LEU A 98 4.71 -13.78 -6.24
CA LEU A 98 3.44 -13.15 -6.57
C LEU A 98 3.61 -11.67 -6.83
N VAL A 99 2.70 -11.11 -7.62
CA VAL A 99 2.46 -9.68 -7.72
C VAL A 99 1.02 -9.43 -7.30
N PHE A 100 0.78 -8.28 -6.65
CA PHE A 100 -0.54 -8.00 -6.08
C PHE A 100 -1.19 -6.81 -6.77
N ARG A 101 -2.52 -6.89 -6.89
CA ARG A 101 -3.32 -5.83 -7.47
C ARG A 101 -3.99 -4.97 -6.41
N CYS A 102 -4.49 -5.57 -5.34
CA CYS A 102 -5.24 -4.83 -4.33
C CYS A 102 -5.25 -5.59 -3.01
N PHE A 103 -5.74 -4.93 -1.98
CA PHE A 103 -5.71 -5.42 -0.62
C PHE A 103 -7.02 -5.10 0.09
N ALA A 104 -7.36 -5.90 1.08
CA ALA A 104 -8.44 -5.63 2.01
C ALA A 104 -7.90 -5.83 3.41
N VAL A 105 -8.05 -4.84 4.28
CA VAL A 105 -7.46 -4.85 5.62
C VAL A 105 -8.55 -4.67 6.66
N ARG A 106 -8.48 -5.48 7.69
CA ARG A 106 -9.38 -5.40 8.84
C ARG A 106 -8.54 -5.41 10.10
N ARG A 107 -8.96 -4.69 11.10
CA ARG A 107 -8.25 -4.60 12.36
C ARG A 107 -9.14 -5.01 13.52
N ASP A 108 -8.55 -5.71 14.49
CA ASP A 108 -9.22 -6.08 15.73
C ASP A 108 -8.24 -5.79 16.87
N GLY A 109 -8.43 -4.67 17.56
CA GLY A 109 -7.50 -4.24 18.59
C GLY A 109 -6.13 -3.96 18.02
N THR A 110 -5.13 -4.69 18.48
CA THR A 110 -3.76 -4.55 18.00
C THR A 110 -3.42 -5.50 16.85
N ARG A 111 -4.38 -6.32 16.43
CA ARG A 111 -4.16 -7.30 15.36
C ARG A 111 -4.70 -6.78 14.05
N LEU A 112 -3.95 -7.04 13.01
CA LEU A 112 -4.31 -6.64 11.66
C LEU A 112 -4.40 -7.88 10.79
N PHE A 113 -5.50 -7.98 10.05
CA PHE A 113 -5.76 -9.09 9.13
C PHE A 113 -5.88 -8.51 7.74
N GLY A 114 -5.07 -9.02 6.83
CA GLY A 114 -5.07 -8.53 5.47
C GLY A 114 -5.29 -9.64 4.47
N HIS A 115 -5.92 -9.28 3.37
CA HIS A 115 -6.05 -10.13 2.20
C HIS A 115 -5.37 -9.42 1.05
N ALA A 116 -4.47 -10.11 0.39
CA ALA A 116 -3.78 -9.61 -0.78
C ALA A 116 -4.25 -10.39 -2.00
N PHE A 117 -4.63 -9.67 -3.04
CA PHE A 117 -5.20 -10.26 -4.25
C PHE A 117 -4.27 -10.01 -5.43
N GLY A 118 -3.92 -11.06 -6.14
CA GLY A 118 -3.02 -10.93 -7.27
C GLY A 118 -2.87 -12.22 -8.05
N GLU A 119 -1.70 -12.41 -8.62
CA GLU A 119 -1.41 -13.56 -9.47
C GLU A 119 0.07 -13.90 -9.43
N PRO A 120 0.46 -15.09 -9.87
CA PRO A 120 1.87 -15.42 -9.99
C PRO A 120 2.60 -14.46 -10.92
N LEU A 121 3.81 -14.12 -10.57
CA LEU A 121 4.67 -13.31 -11.44
C LEU A 121 4.95 -14.11 -12.71
N ASP A 122 4.67 -13.51 -13.87
CA ASP A 122 4.86 -14.14 -15.16
C ASP A 122 5.57 -13.13 -16.06
N ARG A 123 6.78 -13.42 -16.46
CA ARG A 123 7.60 -12.48 -17.21
C ARG A 123 7.02 -12.14 -18.58
N GLU A 124 6.14 -12.96 -19.11
CA GLU A 124 5.44 -12.62 -20.35
C GLU A 124 4.34 -11.59 -20.10
N ARG A 125 3.65 -11.71 -18.97
CA ARG A 125 2.62 -10.74 -18.60
C ARG A 125 3.18 -9.53 -17.87
N HIS A 126 4.30 -9.71 -17.19
CA HIS A 126 4.92 -8.65 -16.36
C HIS A 126 6.38 -8.47 -16.75
N PRO A 127 6.65 -8.05 -18.01
CA PRO A 127 8.02 -8.05 -18.53
C PRO A 127 8.95 -7.08 -17.82
N PHE A 128 8.41 -6.03 -17.21
CA PHE A 128 9.22 -5.01 -16.56
C PHE A 128 9.12 -5.03 -15.04
N ALA A 129 8.55 -6.08 -14.48
CA ALA A 129 8.42 -6.17 -13.02
C ALA A 129 9.80 -6.19 -12.37
N ARG A 130 9.92 -5.45 -11.27
CA ARG A 130 11.15 -5.46 -10.48
C ARG A 130 11.14 -6.63 -9.54
N ASP A 131 12.33 -7.00 -9.08
CA ASP A 131 12.45 -8.03 -8.04
C ASP A 131 12.13 -7.36 -6.69
N VAL A 132 11.08 -7.83 -6.03
CA VAL A 132 10.66 -7.24 -4.76
C VAL A 132 11.75 -7.36 -3.69
N ARG A 133 12.66 -8.32 -3.82
CA ARG A 133 13.76 -8.49 -2.86
C ARG A 133 14.75 -7.33 -2.92
N GLY A 134 14.69 -6.52 -3.97
CA GLY A 134 15.50 -5.33 -4.07
C GLY A 134 14.88 -4.11 -3.38
N VAL A 135 13.72 -4.25 -2.74
CA VAL A 135 13.05 -3.15 -2.04
C VAL A 135 13.31 -3.29 -0.55
N SER A 136 13.93 -2.27 0.05
CA SER A 136 14.18 -2.24 1.50
C SER A 136 13.26 -1.22 2.14
N LEU A 137 12.64 -1.62 3.27
CA LEU A 137 11.80 -0.73 4.06
C LEU A 137 12.66 -0.07 5.12
N VAL A 138 12.66 1.27 5.16
CA VAL A 138 13.59 2.02 6.00
C VAL A 138 12.91 2.57 7.25
N ASP A 139 11.76 3.24 7.08
CA ASP A 139 11.10 3.91 8.19
C ASP A 139 9.62 4.05 7.90
N THR A 140 8.79 4.04 8.94
CA THR A 140 7.34 4.10 8.78
C THR A 140 6.75 5.16 9.70
N HIS A 141 5.70 5.84 9.20
CA HIS A 141 4.95 6.82 9.97
C HIS A 141 3.48 6.70 9.66
N VAL A 142 2.65 6.76 10.70
CA VAL A 142 1.19 6.69 10.58
C VAL A 142 0.62 7.82 11.42
N TRP A 143 -0.29 8.61 10.83
CA TRP A 143 -0.95 9.66 11.60
C TRP A 143 -2.32 9.97 11.03
N ARG A 144 -3.14 10.60 11.85
CA ARG A 144 -4.43 11.12 11.44
C ARG A 144 -4.32 12.62 11.33
N GLY A 145 -4.65 13.17 10.17
CA GLY A 145 -4.56 14.59 9.93
C GLY A 145 -5.73 15.36 10.54
N ALA A 146 -5.61 16.68 10.52
CA ALA A 146 -6.66 17.56 11.01
C ALA A 146 -7.94 17.41 10.18
N ASP A 147 -7.82 16.99 8.94
CA ASP A 147 -8.95 16.74 8.05
C ASP A 147 -9.64 15.41 8.35
N GLY A 148 -9.16 14.65 9.32
CA GLY A 148 -9.72 13.36 9.69
C GLY A 148 -9.21 12.20 8.84
N LEU A 149 -8.37 12.46 7.85
CA LEU A 149 -7.83 11.41 7.00
C LEU A 149 -6.58 10.80 7.64
N TRP A 150 -6.43 9.49 7.44
CA TRP A 150 -5.25 8.77 7.89
C TRP A 150 -4.22 8.74 6.79
N THR A 151 -2.96 8.86 7.17
CA THR A 151 -1.83 8.72 6.27
C THR A 151 -0.90 7.66 6.81
N ALA A 152 -0.47 6.76 5.94
CA ALA A 152 0.49 5.73 6.25
C ALA A 152 1.59 5.81 5.20
N GLU A 153 2.84 6.03 5.63
CA GLU A 153 3.92 6.16 4.66
C GLU A 153 5.15 5.43 5.13
N CYS A 154 5.94 4.99 4.18
CA CYS A 154 7.15 4.23 4.43
C CYS A 154 8.26 4.71 3.51
N GLU A 155 9.40 5.03 4.07
CA GLU A 155 10.59 5.30 3.28
C GLU A 155 11.14 3.98 2.76
N VAL A 156 11.52 3.95 1.49
CA VAL A 156 12.02 2.76 0.83
C VAL A 156 13.32 3.07 0.11
N GLU A 157 14.15 2.03 -0.02
CA GLU A 157 15.35 2.06 -0.86
C GLU A 157 15.25 0.95 -1.89
N LEU A 158 15.68 1.28 -3.10
CA LEU A 158 15.62 0.35 -4.23
C LEU A 158 17.01 -0.11 -4.64
#